data_4dcc00f5b6fe1c1b542bd8f7031894cb
#
_entry.id   4dcc00f5b6fe1c1b542bd8f7031894cb
#
_cell.length_a   1.000
_cell.length_b   1.000
_cell.length_c   1.000
_cell.angle_alpha   90.00
_cell.angle_beta   90.00
_cell.angle_gamma   90.00
#
_symmetry.space_group_name_H-M   'P 1'
#
loop_
_entity.id
_entity.type
_entity.pdbx_description
1 polymer ?
#
loop_
_entity_poly.entity_id
_entity_poly.type
_entity_poly.pdbx_seq_one_letter_code
_entity_poly.pdbx_strand_id
1 'polypeptide(L)'
;MSAPRPEPQPEFFIDRSLGRYRLATDLRAAGWNVRTMSEVYGELPGQALEDRPWLAECGARQWVALTKDKSMLKKQPGGRLSPQLEAIRDGLVRVFLLMSQDLSGEAQTDALRRHGRRIMHITQSRPGPWVYGIYRDGILEVWPTRRPVKVR
;
A
#
# COMPACT_ATOMS: atom_id res chain seq x y z
N MET A 1 -20.61 -27.75 15.88
CA MET A 1 -20.17 -26.85 14.81
C MET A 1 -19.12 -25.91 15.34
N SER A 2 -17.94 -25.92 14.73
CA SER A 2 -16.91 -24.96 15.07
C SER A 2 -17.28 -23.61 14.47
N ALA A 3 -17.04 -22.53 15.23
CA ALA A 3 -17.20 -21.18 14.69
C ALA A 3 -16.27 -20.98 13.49
N PRO A 4 -16.69 -20.25 12.44
CA PRO A 4 -15.79 -19.93 11.34
C PRO A 4 -14.55 -19.23 11.88
N ARG A 5 -13.38 -19.61 11.40
CA ARG A 5 -12.14 -18.93 11.76
C ARG A 5 -12.23 -17.48 11.25
N PRO A 6 -11.86 -16.49 12.07
CA PRO A 6 -11.75 -15.14 11.56
C PRO A 6 -10.73 -15.15 10.41
N GLU A 7 -11.04 -14.41 9.35
CA GLU A 7 -10.08 -14.25 8.26
C GLU A 7 -8.79 -13.65 8.81
N PRO A 8 -7.62 -14.12 8.36
CA PRO A 8 -6.37 -13.51 8.80
C PRO A 8 -6.36 -12.04 8.43
N GLN A 9 -5.95 -11.19 9.38
CA GLN A 9 -5.83 -9.78 9.11
C GLN A 9 -4.74 -9.56 8.06
N PRO A 10 -4.96 -8.62 7.12
CA PRO A 10 -3.94 -8.32 6.13
C PRO A 10 -2.69 -7.75 6.79
N GLU A 11 -1.54 -8.09 6.25
CA GLU A 11 -0.27 -7.49 6.63
C GLU A 11 0.07 -6.39 5.63
N PHE A 12 0.44 -5.22 6.15
CA PHE A 12 0.80 -4.06 5.36
C PHE A 12 2.31 -3.86 5.39
N PHE A 13 2.87 -3.52 4.25
CA PHE A 13 4.27 -3.17 4.12
C PHE A 13 4.39 -1.68 3.85
N ILE A 14 5.13 -0.97 4.70
CA ILE A 14 5.30 0.47 4.61
C ILE A 14 6.59 0.79 3.88
N ASP A 15 6.47 1.45 2.71
CA ASP A 15 7.59 1.94 1.93
C ASP A 15 8.30 3.09 2.64
N ARG A 16 9.59 3.24 2.39
CA ARG A 16 10.42 4.30 2.98
C ARG A 16 9.90 5.73 2.70
N SER A 17 9.11 5.92 1.64
CA SER A 17 8.53 7.24 1.34
C SER A 17 7.60 7.73 2.45
N LEU A 18 7.07 6.84 3.27
CA LEU A 18 6.20 7.14 4.39
C LEU A 18 6.94 7.30 5.72
N GLY A 19 8.27 7.32 5.69
CA GLY A 19 9.10 7.48 6.87
C GLY A 19 9.53 6.16 7.51
N ARG A 20 10.30 6.24 8.58
CA ARG A 20 10.91 5.06 9.18
C ARG A 20 10.08 4.40 10.27
N TYR A 21 9.54 5.19 11.20
CA TYR A 21 9.01 4.62 12.44
C TYR A 21 7.62 5.11 12.81
N ARG A 22 7.33 6.39 12.64
CA ARG A 22 6.14 7.01 13.21
C ARG A 22 4.84 6.40 12.68
N LEU A 23 4.73 6.26 11.38
CA LEU A 23 3.52 5.70 10.78
C LEU A 23 3.29 4.27 11.25
N ALA A 24 4.35 3.44 11.27
CA ALA A 24 4.26 2.07 11.75
C ALA A 24 3.79 2.01 13.20
N THR A 25 4.38 2.84 14.06
CA THR A 25 4.01 2.92 15.48
C THR A 25 2.54 3.29 15.64
N ASP A 26 2.09 4.30 14.93
CA ASP A 26 0.72 4.80 15.01
C ASP A 26 -0.30 3.78 14.47
N LEU A 27 0.01 3.13 13.36
CA LEU A 27 -0.87 2.10 12.79
C LEU A 27 -0.94 0.85 13.68
N ARG A 28 0.19 0.44 14.26
CA ARG A 28 0.21 -0.66 15.22
C ARG A 28 -0.64 -0.35 16.43
N ALA A 29 -0.58 0.87 16.94
CA ALA A 29 -1.42 1.32 18.03
C ALA A 29 -2.92 1.28 17.67
N ALA A 30 -3.24 1.43 16.39
CA ALA A 30 -4.60 1.32 15.88
C ALA A 30 -5.01 -0.12 15.54
N GLY A 31 -4.15 -1.10 15.78
CA GLY A 31 -4.46 -2.51 15.56
C GLY A 31 -4.06 -3.07 14.20
N TRP A 32 -3.33 -2.33 13.39
CA TRP A 32 -2.90 -2.80 12.08
C TRP A 32 -1.64 -3.66 12.20
N ASN A 33 -1.56 -4.69 11.36
CA ASN A 33 -0.34 -5.48 11.19
C ASN A 33 0.53 -4.82 10.14
N VAL A 34 1.64 -4.23 10.54
CA VAL A 34 2.52 -3.50 9.62
C VAL A 34 3.96 -3.95 9.76
N ARG A 35 4.69 -3.91 8.64
CA ARG A 35 6.11 -4.12 8.55
C ARG A 35 6.73 -2.95 7.81
N THR A 36 7.90 -2.51 8.26
CA THR A 36 8.62 -1.44 7.58
C THR A 36 9.72 -2.00 6.70
N MET A 37 10.18 -1.20 5.76
CA MET A 37 11.31 -1.54 4.91
C MET A 37 12.56 -1.85 5.75
N SER A 38 12.82 -1.05 6.77
CA SER A 38 13.97 -1.27 7.66
C SER A 38 13.88 -2.57 8.44
N GLU A 39 12.69 -2.96 8.90
CA GLU A 39 12.50 -4.22 9.62
C GLU A 39 12.74 -5.44 8.74
N VAL A 40 12.36 -5.36 7.47
CA VAL A 40 12.49 -6.50 6.54
C VAL A 40 13.90 -6.59 5.98
N TYR A 41 14.53 -5.48 5.62
CA TYR A 41 15.79 -5.44 4.89
C TYR A 41 16.97 -4.89 5.67
N GLY A 42 16.75 -4.38 6.88
CA GLY A 42 17.77 -3.65 7.63
C GLY A 42 17.76 -2.17 7.28
N GLU A 43 18.31 -1.32 8.17
CA GLU A 43 18.20 0.13 8.01
C GLU A 43 18.88 0.67 6.76
N LEU A 44 20.15 0.37 6.55
CA LEU A 44 20.88 0.89 5.40
C LEU A 44 20.42 0.24 4.09
N PRO A 45 20.35 -1.10 3.98
CA PRO A 45 19.81 -1.73 2.78
C PRO A 45 18.38 -1.31 2.48
N GLY A 46 17.53 -1.21 3.51
CA GLY A 46 16.14 -0.82 3.34
C GLY A 46 15.97 0.59 2.77
N GLN A 47 16.83 1.53 3.18
CA GLN A 47 16.76 2.91 2.67
C GLN A 47 17.31 3.05 1.24
N ALA A 48 18.19 2.14 0.82
CA ALA A 48 18.82 2.17 -0.49
C ALA A 48 18.15 1.24 -1.52
N LEU A 49 17.23 0.38 -1.08
CA LEU A 49 16.62 -0.63 -1.93
C LEU A 49 15.73 0.00 -3.00
N GLU A 50 15.87 -0.48 -4.24
CA GLU A 50 14.99 -0.09 -5.33
C GLU A 50 13.58 -0.66 -5.14
N ASP A 51 12.59 -0.07 -5.83
CA ASP A 51 11.18 -0.44 -5.65
C ASP A 51 10.86 -1.85 -6.12
N ARG A 52 11.48 -2.30 -7.22
CA ARG A 52 11.12 -3.60 -7.81
C ARG A 52 11.33 -4.79 -6.85
N PRO A 53 12.47 -4.91 -6.16
CA PRO A 53 12.68 -6.01 -5.22
C PRO A 53 11.66 -6.06 -4.09
N TRP A 54 11.35 -4.92 -3.45
CA TRP A 54 10.41 -4.97 -2.35
C TRP A 54 8.95 -5.15 -2.83
N LEU A 55 8.61 -4.67 -4.02
CA LEU A 55 7.30 -4.95 -4.60
C LEU A 55 7.14 -6.43 -4.92
N ALA A 56 8.18 -7.06 -5.45
CA ALA A 56 8.17 -8.51 -5.69
C ALA A 56 7.99 -9.29 -4.39
N GLU A 57 8.65 -8.87 -3.32
CA GLU A 57 8.51 -9.49 -2.00
C GLU A 57 7.09 -9.34 -1.46
N CYS A 58 6.48 -8.17 -1.61
CA CYS A 58 5.08 -7.96 -1.24
C CYS A 58 4.17 -8.93 -1.97
N GLY A 59 4.40 -9.16 -3.26
CA GLY A 59 3.63 -10.12 -4.04
C GLY A 59 3.79 -11.53 -3.53
N ALA A 60 5.04 -11.95 -3.30
CA ALA A 60 5.35 -13.29 -2.81
C ALA A 60 4.76 -13.57 -1.43
N ARG A 61 4.76 -12.59 -0.55
CA ARG A 61 4.26 -12.73 0.82
C ARG A 61 2.81 -12.28 0.99
N GLN A 62 2.19 -11.78 -0.07
CA GLN A 62 0.82 -11.26 -0.06
C GLN A 62 0.64 -10.10 0.92
N TRP A 63 1.67 -9.27 1.06
CA TRP A 63 1.58 -8.04 1.81
C TRP A 63 0.92 -6.95 0.97
N VAL A 64 0.17 -6.09 1.62
CA VAL A 64 -0.42 -4.91 0.99
C VAL A 64 0.55 -3.75 1.15
N ALA A 65 0.97 -3.14 0.06
CA ALA A 65 1.95 -2.06 0.09
C ALA A 65 1.29 -0.71 0.36
N LEU A 66 1.88 0.06 1.26
CA LEU A 66 1.52 1.45 1.52
C LEU A 66 2.68 2.34 1.07
N THR A 67 2.40 3.32 0.24
CA THR A 67 3.41 4.23 -0.30
C THR A 67 2.81 5.60 -0.61
N LYS A 68 3.64 6.62 -0.77
CA LYS A 68 3.23 7.91 -1.32
C LYS A 68 4.00 8.28 -2.59
N ASP A 69 4.77 7.36 -3.13
CA ASP A 69 5.57 7.61 -4.34
C ASP A 69 4.71 7.49 -5.60
N LYS A 70 4.29 8.63 -6.12
CA LYS A 70 3.44 8.71 -7.31
C LYS A 70 4.16 8.46 -8.62
N SER A 71 5.49 8.34 -8.60
CA SER A 71 6.27 8.12 -9.83
C SER A 71 5.86 6.84 -10.54
N MET A 72 5.32 5.85 -9.80
CA MET A 72 4.82 4.61 -10.39
C MET A 72 3.72 4.83 -11.42
N LEU A 73 2.96 5.93 -11.31
CA LEU A 73 1.86 6.22 -12.24
C LEU A 73 2.31 6.93 -13.50
N LYS A 74 3.58 7.33 -13.61
CA LYS A 74 4.11 7.99 -14.79
C LYS A 74 4.18 7.01 -15.96
N LYS A 75 3.57 7.41 -17.08
CA LYS A 75 3.70 6.65 -18.32
C LYS A 75 5.11 6.77 -18.85
N GLN A 76 5.66 5.65 -19.26
CA GLN A 76 6.96 5.59 -19.91
C GLN A 76 6.80 5.87 -21.41
N PRO A 77 7.91 6.17 -22.15
CA PRO A 77 7.84 6.35 -23.59
C PRO A 77 7.11 5.20 -24.28
N GLY A 78 6.26 5.53 -25.24
CA GLY A 78 5.46 4.53 -25.96
C GLY A 78 4.25 4.01 -25.16
N GLY A 79 3.87 4.68 -24.07
CA GLY A 79 2.73 4.27 -23.22
C GLY A 79 3.00 3.06 -22.36
N ARG A 80 4.26 2.69 -22.17
CA ARG A 80 4.64 1.53 -21.35
C ARG A 80 4.37 1.79 -19.87
N LEU A 81 4.15 0.71 -19.13
CA LEU A 81 4.06 0.77 -17.69
C LEU A 81 5.41 1.15 -17.07
N SER A 82 5.38 1.86 -15.94
CA SER A 82 6.59 2.07 -15.15
C SER A 82 7.16 0.72 -14.66
N PRO A 83 8.44 0.66 -14.31
CA PRO A 83 9.00 -0.55 -13.70
C PRO A 83 8.24 -0.99 -12.44
N GLN A 84 7.76 -0.02 -11.65
CA GLN A 84 6.96 -0.32 -10.46
C GLN A 84 5.63 -0.98 -10.82
N LEU A 85 4.90 -0.45 -11.81
CA LEU A 85 3.62 -1.04 -12.22
C LEU A 85 3.82 -2.42 -12.86
N GLU A 86 4.93 -2.63 -13.58
CA GLU A 86 5.26 -3.95 -14.09
C GLU A 86 5.45 -4.96 -12.95
N ALA A 87 6.18 -4.57 -11.90
CA ALA A 87 6.40 -5.42 -10.73
C ALA A 87 5.08 -5.70 -10.00
N ILE A 88 4.21 -4.70 -9.89
CA ILE A 88 2.90 -4.84 -9.27
C ILE A 88 2.04 -5.83 -10.06
N ARG A 89 2.02 -5.68 -11.38
CA ARG A 89 1.28 -6.58 -12.27
C ARG A 89 1.79 -8.01 -12.16
N ASP A 90 3.10 -8.21 -12.27
CA ASP A 90 3.70 -9.54 -12.31
C ASP A 90 3.62 -10.25 -10.96
N GLY A 91 3.68 -9.50 -9.86
CA GLY A 91 3.57 -10.05 -8.51
C GLY A 91 2.15 -10.10 -7.97
N LEU A 92 1.16 -9.64 -8.71
CA LEU A 92 -0.23 -9.52 -8.24
C LEU A 92 -0.32 -8.68 -6.95
N VAL A 93 0.45 -7.61 -6.87
CA VAL A 93 0.59 -6.79 -5.67
C VAL A 93 -0.61 -5.86 -5.49
N ARG A 94 -0.98 -5.65 -4.24
CA ARG A 94 -2.05 -4.74 -3.84
C ARG A 94 -1.41 -3.50 -3.22
N VAL A 95 -1.68 -2.33 -3.76
CA VAL A 95 -1.01 -1.10 -3.35
C VAL A 95 -2.02 -0.01 -3.01
N PHE A 96 -1.86 0.62 -1.85
CA PHE A 96 -2.51 1.87 -1.53
C PHE A 96 -1.49 3.01 -1.61
N LEU A 97 -1.82 4.00 -2.41
CA LEU A 97 -0.97 5.15 -2.70
C LEU A 97 -1.57 6.40 -2.08
N LEU A 98 -0.88 7.00 -1.12
CA LEU A 98 -1.33 8.26 -0.53
C LEU A 98 -1.10 9.38 -1.55
N MET A 99 -2.19 9.98 -1.99
CA MET A 99 -2.18 10.94 -3.10
C MET A 99 -1.99 12.38 -2.64
N SER A 100 -2.30 12.69 -1.39
CA SER A 100 -2.11 14.04 -0.86
C SER A 100 -0.63 14.33 -0.66
N GLN A 101 -0.21 15.53 -1.08
CA GLN A 101 1.17 15.96 -0.90
C GLN A 101 1.39 16.56 0.49
N ASP A 102 2.65 16.58 0.92
CA ASP A 102 3.11 17.26 2.14
C ASP A 102 2.39 16.85 3.42
N LEU A 103 2.01 15.57 3.50
CA LEU A 103 1.44 15.05 4.72
C LEU A 103 2.52 14.85 5.79
N SER A 104 2.32 15.44 6.96
CA SER A 104 3.09 15.07 8.15
C SER A 104 2.81 13.60 8.51
N GLY A 105 3.67 13.00 9.34
CA GLY A 105 3.44 11.65 9.82
C GLY A 105 2.08 11.47 10.47
N GLU A 106 1.65 12.48 11.25
CA GLU A 106 0.33 12.49 11.89
C GLU A 106 -0.80 12.54 10.86
N ALA A 107 -0.67 13.39 9.84
CA ALA A 107 -1.68 13.49 8.78
C ALA A 107 -1.74 12.22 7.94
N GLN A 108 -0.62 11.53 7.71
CA GLN A 108 -0.61 10.23 7.05
C GLN A 108 -1.40 9.19 7.85
N THR A 109 -1.16 9.11 9.15
CA THR A 109 -1.88 8.21 10.04
C THR A 109 -3.37 8.51 10.02
N ASP A 110 -3.75 9.78 10.12
CA ASP A 110 -5.15 10.20 10.12
C ASP A 110 -5.85 9.82 8.81
N ALA A 111 -5.20 10.02 7.68
CA ALA A 111 -5.76 9.65 6.39
C ALA A 111 -6.01 8.14 6.29
N LEU A 112 -5.04 7.33 6.70
CA LEU A 112 -5.18 5.87 6.68
C LEU A 112 -6.26 5.38 7.65
N ARG A 113 -6.30 5.93 8.86
CA ARG A 113 -7.31 5.55 9.86
C ARG A 113 -8.72 5.97 9.42
N ARG A 114 -8.86 7.15 8.85
CA ARG A 114 -10.16 7.64 8.37
C ARG A 114 -10.77 6.70 7.34
N HIS A 115 -9.94 6.15 6.47
CA HIS A 115 -10.39 5.24 5.41
C HIS A 115 -10.17 3.77 5.75
N GLY A 116 -9.86 3.46 7.00
CA GLY A 116 -9.45 2.12 7.42
C GLY A 116 -10.44 1.02 7.07
N ARG A 117 -11.73 1.24 7.28
CA ARG A 117 -12.76 0.24 6.94
C ARG A 117 -12.79 -0.07 5.45
N ARG A 118 -12.69 0.96 4.62
CA ARG A 118 -12.66 0.79 3.16
C ARG A 118 -11.41 0.08 2.71
N ILE A 119 -10.26 0.46 3.28
CA ILE A 119 -8.98 -0.18 3.00
C ILE A 119 -9.07 -1.68 3.30
N MET A 120 -9.57 -2.05 4.47
CA MET A 120 -9.73 -3.46 4.84
C MET A 120 -10.70 -4.18 3.92
N HIS A 121 -11.83 -3.56 3.59
CA HIS A 121 -12.82 -4.13 2.68
C HIS A 121 -12.24 -4.40 1.29
N ILE A 122 -11.55 -3.43 0.71
CA ILE A 122 -10.92 -3.57 -0.60
C ILE A 122 -9.89 -4.68 -0.56
N THR A 123 -9.03 -4.69 0.46
CA THR A 123 -7.97 -5.67 0.63
C THR A 123 -8.51 -7.09 0.70
N GLN A 124 -9.61 -7.29 1.42
CA GLN A 124 -10.20 -8.61 1.63
C GLN A 124 -11.06 -9.08 0.45
N SER A 125 -11.63 -8.15 -0.31
CA SER A 125 -12.60 -8.49 -1.36
C SER A 125 -12.03 -8.50 -2.78
N ARG A 126 -10.88 -7.88 -3.01
CA ARG A 126 -10.32 -7.76 -4.36
C ARG A 126 -8.91 -8.33 -4.43
N PRO A 127 -8.70 -9.39 -5.24
CA PRO A 127 -7.33 -9.85 -5.50
C PRO A 127 -6.56 -8.82 -6.33
N GLY A 128 -5.24 -8.79 -6.15
CA GLY A 128 -4.37 -7.96 -6.98
C GLY A 128 -4.27 -8.47 -8.42
N PRO A 129 -3.62 -7.72 -9.32
CA PRO A 129 -2.90 -6.47 -9.04
C PRO A 129 -3.82 -5.25 -9.07
N TRP A 130 -3.54 -4.28 -8.23
CA TRP A 130 -4.21 -2.98 -8.30
C TRP A 130 -3.45 -1.92 -7.50
N VAL A 131 -3.73 -0.65 -7.84
CA VAL A 131 -3.31 0.52 -7.07
C VAL A 131 -4.55 1.37 -6.79
N TYR A 132 -4.84 1.60 -5.52
CA TYR A 132 -5.86 2.52 -5.07
C TYR A 132 -5.22 3.78 -4.51
N GLY A 133 -5.64 4.93 -5.01
CA GLY A 133 -5.22 6.22 -4.47
C GLY A 133 -6.07 6.59 -3.26
N ILE A 134 -5.42 7.00 -2.18
CA ILE A 134 -6.08 7.51 -0.99
C ILE A 134 -6.02 9.02 -1.04
N TYR A 135 -7.17 9.64 -1.18
CA TYR A 135 -7.36 11.09 -1.21
C TYR A 135 -7.95 11.53 0.11
N ARG A 136 -7.95 12.83 0.34
CA ARG A 136 -8.57 13.39 1.55
C ARG A 136 -10.01 12.93 1.75
N ASP A 137 -10.79 12.92 0.69
CA ASP A 137 -12.25 12.69 0.75
C ASP A 137 -12.69 11.31 0.27
N GLY A 138 -11.76 10.44 -0.10
CA GLY A 138 -12.14 9.11 -0.56
C GLY A 138 -11.01 8.30 -1.13
N ILE A 139 -11.36 7.12 -1.63
CA ILE A 139 -10.44 6.18 -2.26
C ILE A 139 -10.88 5.98 -3.70
N LEU A 140 -9.92 5.99 -4.61
CA LEU A 140 -10.16 5.86 -6.04
C LEU A 140 -9.19 4.82 -6.61
N GLU A 141 -9.70 3.86 -7.38
CA GLU A 141 -8.81 3.00 -8.15
C GLU A 141 -8.11 3.83 -9.22
N VAL A 142 -6.78 3.83 -9.21
CA VAL A 142 -5.98 4.62 -10.16
C VAL A 142 -5.25 3.75 -11.18
N TRP A 143 -5.17 2.44 -10.92
CA TRP A 143 -4.60 1.47 -11.84
C TRP A 143 -5.10 0.06 -11.47
N PRO A 144 -5.40 -0.86 -12.42
CA PRO A 144 -5.30 -0.73 -13.88
C PRO A 144 -6.36 0.17 -14.51
N THR A 145 -7.46 0.42 -13.82
CA THR A 145 -8.51 1.31 -14.31
C THR A 145 -8.65 2.49 -13.37
N ARG A 146 -9.15 3.60 -13.88
CA ARG A 146 -9.37 4.80 -13.09
C ARG A 146 -10.85 4.95 -12.84
N ARG A 147 -11.30 4.58 -11.65
CA ARG A 147 -12.72 4.65 -11.30
C ARG A 147 -12.94 4.84 -9.80
N PRO A 148 -14.03 5.51 -9.41
CA PRO A 148 -14.37 5.66 -7.99
C PRO A 148 -14.66 4.31 -7.36
N VAL A 149 -14.29 4.18 -6.10
CA VAL A 149 -14.70 3.05 -5.29
C VAL A 149 -16.14 3.28 -4.89
N LYS A 150 -17.01 2.36 -5.27
CA LYS A 150 -18.41 2.39 -4.81
C LYS A 150 -18.44 1.99 -3.35
N VAL A 151 -18.86 2.92 -2.53
CA VAL A 151 -19.06 2.69 -1.09
C VAL A 151 -20.51 2.35 -0.87
N ARG A 152 -20.72 1.19 -0.34
CA ARG A 152 -22.02 0.79 0.17
C ARG A 152 -21.97 0.72 1.68
#